data_db80486a1bd2e1694214f0cbe5cffd2a
#
_entry.id   db80486a1bd2e1694214f0cbe5cffd2a
#
_cell.length_a   1.000
_cell.length_b   1.000
_cell.length_c   1.000
_cell.angle_alpha   90.00
_cell.angle_beta   90.00
_cell.angle_gamma   90.00
#
_symmetry.space_group_name_H-M   'P 1'
#
loop_
_entity.id
_entity.type
_entity.pdbx_description
1 polymer ?
#
loop_
_entity_poly.entity_id
_entity_poly.type
_entity_poly.pdbx_seq_one_letter_code
_entity_poly.pdbx_strand_id
1 'polypeptide(L)'
;NIDIVAPGYDVYSTITEKDDSYTEENPGHENLRTVKNGIKYGNLPGTSMAAPLVSGSAAVLWSVAPELSAEEVKETLISTAGTARSTCQEDKREEYPMLNLKAALEKVAKKDATHVILETFYNNGEKTHDLFASEENRDQEYAVITGLDQDENVVWTIETEKSPAAEITANTEIGIYEDRYYYAHCGVIYAVRLRDGKEIWHSASSHGSMTGTDFGPDGTLYYCSFYGPDFGAIDKDGNELYEVESFYPGYYWAYEVHYEGDHVDVKMDGTPSGEETVIRVSLSDYSYSVVQE
;
A
#
# COMPACT_ATOMS: atom_id res chain seq x y z
N ASN A 1 -3.02 -40.56 -12.56
CA ASN A 1 -3.62 -39.42 -11.90
C ASN A 1 -3.27 -38.15 -12.67
N ILE A 2 -4.29 -37.34 -12.97
CA ILE A 2 -4.15 -36.03 -13.59
C ILE A 2 -4.64 -35.02 -12.56
N ASP A 3 -3.71 -34.17 -12.06
CA ASP A 3 -4.03 -33.19 -11.06
C ASP A 3 -4.67 -31.93 -11.68
N ILE A 4 -4.26 -31.56 -12.91
CA ILE A 4 -4.78 -30.41 -13.65
C ILE A 4 -4.61 -30.59 -15.15
N VAL A 5 -5.52 -30.07 -15.95
CA VAL A 5 -5.44 -30.02 -17.40
C VAL A 5 -5.33 -28.57 -17.89
N ALA A 6 -4.70 -28.39 -19.04
CA ALA A 6 -4.60 -27.10 -19.72
C ALA A 6 -4.86 -27.25 -21.22
N PRO A 7 -5.15 -26.18 -21.97
CA PRO A 7 -5.30 -26.23 -23.41
C PRO A 7 -4.05 -26.81 -24.06
N GLY A 8 -4.22 -27.90 -24.84
CA GLY A 8 -3.14 -28.58 -25.52
C GLY A 8 -3.41 -28.76 -27.02
N TYR A 9 -4.39 -28.04 -27.57
CA TYR A 9 -4.71 -28.04 -28.97
C TYR A 9 -4.53 -26.65 -29.56
N ASP A 10 -3.90 -26.60 -30.74
CA ASP A 10 -3.67 -25.33 -31.45
C ASP A 10 -2.89 -24.27 -30.64
N VAL A 11 -1.87 -24.74 -29.91
CA VAL A 11 -1.07 -23.83 -29.04
C VAL A 11 -0.03 -23.14 -29.92
N TYR A 12 -0.14 -21.80 -30.01
CA TYR A 12 0.76 -20.93 -30.75
C TYR A 12 2.05 -20.66 -29.96
N SER A 13 3.20 -21.02 -30.57
CA SER A 13 4.51 -20.82 -29.95
C SER A 13 5.62 -20.72 -31.01
N THR A 14 6.85 -20.49 -30.52
CA THR A 14 8.04 -20.57 -31.37
C THR A 14 8.31 -22.02 -31.80
N ILE A 15 8.73 -22.21 -33.03
CA ILE A 15 9.12 -23.50 -33.58
C ILE A 15 10.56 -23.47 -34.10
N THR A 16 11.23 -24.63 -34.13
CA THR A 16 12.61 -24.71 -34.61
C THR A 16 12.67 -24.65 -36.13
N GLU A 17 13.84 -24.28 -36.70
CA GLU A 17 14.06 -24.26 -38.14
C GLU A 17 13.95 -25.66 -38.78
N LYS A 18 14.14 -26.72 -37.97
CA LYS A 18 14.14 -28.12 -38.44
C LYS A 18 12.74 -28.75 -38.46
N ASP A 19 11.74 -28.09 -37.93
CA ASP A 19 10.35 -28.57 -38.01
C ASP A 19 9.70 -28.32 -39.37
N ASP A 20 10.49 -28.45 -40.46
CA ASP A 20 10.01 -28.58 -41.84
C ASP A 20 9.26 -29.89 -42.09
N SER A 21 9.22 -30.80 -41.08
CA SER A 21 8.43 -32.03 -41.13
C SER A 21 6.92 -31.82 -41.18
N TYR A 22 6.46 -30.60 -40.91
CA TYR A 22 5.07 -30.18 -41.10
C TYR A 22 4.83 -29.49 -42.44
N THR A 23 5.59 -29.88 -43.45
CA THR A 23 5.43 -29.41 -44.82
C THR A 23 4.26 -30.13 -45.52
N GLU A 24 3.97 -29.69 -46.72
CA GLU A 24 2.87 -30.02 -47.67
C GLU A 24 2.28 -31.44 -47.64
N GLU A 25 2.96 -32.41 -47.05
CA GLU A 25 2.51 -33.81 -46.97
C GLU A 25 1.55 -34.08 -45.78
N ASN A 26 1.34 -33.13 -44.89
CA ASN A 26 0.41 -33.28 -43.75
C ASN A 26 -0.54 -32.10 -43.64
N PRO A 27 -1.60 -32.06 -44.46
CA PRO A 27 -2.53 -30.92 -44.57
C PRO A 27 -3.33 -30.60 -43.31
N GLY A 28 -3.26 -31.43 -42.25
CA GLY A 28 -3.86 -31.17 -40.96
C GLY A 28 -3.11 -30.15 -40.10
N HIS A 29 -1.92 -29.74 -40.49
CA HIS A 29 -1.05 -28.81 -39.80
C HIS A 29 -0.78 -27.51 -40.56
N GLU A 30 -1.68 -27.12 -41.45
CA GLU A 30 -1.65 -25.85 -42.19
C GLU A 30 -1.71 -24.60 -41.31
N ASN A 31 -1.54 -24.76 -40.02
CA ASN A 31 -1.67 -23.67 -39.05
C ASN A 31 -0.45 -22.76 -39.04
N LEU A 32 -0.57 -21.74 -39.86
CA LEU A 32 0.05 -20.42 -39.76
C LEU A 32 1.46 -20.40 -39.19
N ARG A 33 2.41 -20.48 -40.06
CA ARG A 33 3.79 -20.13 -39.76
C ARG A 33 3.98 -18.66 -40.04
N THR A 34 4.13 -17.89 -38.98
CA THR A 34 4.52 -16.49 -39.08
C THR A 34 5.99 -16.39 -38.75
N VAL A 35 6.75 -15.70 -39.59
CA VAL A 35 8.14 -15.33 -39.29
C VAL A 35 8.13 -13.87 -38.81
N LYS A 36 8.59 -13.65 -37.58
CA LYS A 36 8.72 -12.30 -37.02
C LYS A 36 10.15 -12.13 -36.52
N ASN A 37 10.87 -11.16 -37.05
CA ASN A 37 12.28 -10.91 -36.73
C ASN A 37 13.18 -12.16 -36.88
N GLY A 38 12.95 -13.00 -37.90
CA GLY A 38 13.72 -14.23 -38.13
C GLY A 38 13.32 -15.43 -37.26
N ILE A 39 12.36 -15.25 -36.35
CA ILE A 39 11.85 -16.32 -35.48
C ILE A 39 10.58 -16.90 -36.11
N LYS A 40 10.55 -18.25 -36.24
CA LYS A 40 9.39 -18.97 -36.74
C LYS A 40 8.40 -19.25 -35.60
N TYR A 41 7.13 -19.04 -35.87
CA TYR A 41 6.01 -19.36 -34.97
C TYR A 41 5.03 -20.29 -35.66
N GLY A 42 4.44 -21.20 -34.91
CA GLY A 42 3.43 -22.11 -35.41
C GLY A 42 2.56 -22.66 -34.29
N ASN A 43 1.47 -23.29 -34.67
CA ASN A 43 0.53 -23.93 -33.76
C ASN A 43 0.82 -25.42 -33.67
N LEU A 44 0.97 -25.95 -32.46
CA LEU A 44 1.20 -27.37 -32.23
C LEU A 44 0.16 -27.93 -31.25
N PRO A 45 -0.39 -29.12 -31.51
CA PRO A 45 -1.23 -29.86 -30.58
C PRO A 45 -0.39 -30.84 -29.75
N GLY A 46 -0.85 -31.07 -28.51
CA GLY A 46 -0.28 -32.13 -27.68
C GLY A 46 -0.26 -31.75 -26.19
N THR A 47 -0.20 -32.76 -25.32
CA THR A 47 -0.03 -32.59 -23.88
C THR A 47 1.29 -31.93 -23.55
N SER A 48 2.30 -32.08 -24.38
CA SER A 48 3.59 -31.37 -24.29
C SER A 48 3.45 -29.85 -24.46
N MET A 49 2.38 -29.37 -25.09
CA MET A 49 2.05 -27.96 -25.26
C MET A 49 1.19 -27.45 -24.12
N ALA A 50 0.43 -28.34 -23.47
CA ALA A 50 -0.35 -28.00 -22.28
C ALA A 50 0.53 -27.82 -21.03
N ALA A 51 1.56 -28.65 -20.87
CA ALA A 51 2.42 -28.61 -19.67
C ALA A 51 3.10 -27.25 -19.43
N PRO A 52 3.70 -26.57 -20.42
CA PRO A 52 4.29 -25.25 -20.22
C PRO A 52 3.27 -24.15 -19.86
N LEU A 53 2.00 -24.30 -20.20
CA LEU A 53 0.97 -23.37 -19.77
C LEU A 53 0.76 -23.46 -18.25
N VAL A 54 0.79 -24.67 -17.69
CA VAL A 54 0.72 -24.86 -16.23
C VAL A 54 1.97 -24.33 -15.54
N SER A 55 3.16 -24.65 -16.07
CA SER A 55 4.44 -24.17 -15.52
C SER A 55 4.57 -22.65 -15.61
N GLY A 56 4.13 -22.05 -16.72
CA GLY A 56 4.08 -20.59 -16.89
C GLY A 56 3.12 -19.94 -15.92
N SER A 57 1.95 -20.55 -15.67
CA SER A 57 1.00 -20.08 -14.69
C SER A 57 1.54 -20.14 -13.26
N ALA A 58 2.29 -21.19 -12.91
CA ALA A 58 2.98 -21.28 -11.63
C ALA A 58 4.03 -20.17 -11.48
N ALA A 59 4.80 -19.89 -12.54
CA ALA A 59 5.80 -18.80 -12.52
C ALA A 59 5.13 -17.42 -12.34
N VAL A 60 4.00 -17.19 -13.00
CA VAL A 60 3.23 -15.93 -12.84
C VAL A 60 2.69 -15.81 -11.41
N LEU A 61 2.16 -16.88 -10.81
CA LEU A 61 1.73 -16.87 -9.40
C LEU A 61 2.90 -16.51 -8.47
N TRP A 62 4.07 -17.11 -8.66
CA TRP A 62 5.24 -16.77 -7.84
C TRP A 62 5.75 -15.35 -8.06
N SER A 63 5.53 -14.75 -9.22
CA SER A 63 5.90 -13.35 -9.45
C SER A 63 5.00 -12.38 -8.67
N VAL A 64 3.77 -12.75 -8.37
CA VAL A 64 2.77 -11.95 -7.64
C VAL A 64 2.81 -12.26 -6.13
N ALA A 65 3.05 -13.51 -5.76
CA ALA A 65 3.10 -13.99 -4.38
C ALA A 65 4.38 -14.84 -4.17
N PRO A 66 5.57 -14.22 -4.07
CA PRO A 66 6.85 -14.91 -3.99
C PRO A 66 7.06 -15.69 -2.68
N GLU A 67 6.24 -15.44 -1.67
CA GLU A 67 6.23 -16.13 -0.38
C GLU A 67 5.62 -17.52 -0.44
N LEU A 68 4.85 -17.85 -1.48
CA LEU A 68 4.20 -19.17 -1.61
C LEU A 68 5.24 -20.28 -1.84
N SER A 69 5.08 -21.37 -1.11
CA SER A 69 5.80 -22.62 -1.37
C SER A 69 5.32 -23.27 -2.68
N ALA A 70 6.09 -24.20 -3.22
CA ALA A 70 5.72 -24.95 -4.42
C ALA A 70 4.40 -25.72 -4.25
N GLU A 71 4.14 -26.22 -3.04
CA GLU A 71 2.90 -26.95 -2.74
C GLU A 71 1.69 -25.99 -2.71
N GLU A 72 1.83 -24.82 -2.10
CA GLU A 72 0.77 -23.80 -2.08
C GLU A 72 0.45 -23.27 -3.47
N VAL A 73 1.45 -23.08 -4.33
CA VAL A 73 1.24 -22.75 -5.75
C VAL A 73 0.45 -23.84 -6.45
N LYS A 74 0.83 -25.11 -6.27
CA LYS A 74 0.12 -26.27 -6.83
C LYS A 74 -1.33 -26.33 -6.34
N GLU A 75 -1.54 -26.23 -5.03
CA GLU A 75 -2.88 -26.24 -4.41
C GLU A 75 -3.73 -25.07 -4.89
N THR A 76 -3.14 -23.90 -5.05
CA THR A 76 -3.83 -22.72 -5.59
C THR A 76 -4.33 -22.97 -7.01
N LEU A 77 -3.47 -23.46 -7.90
CA LEU A 77 -3.83 -23.77 -9.28
C LEU A 77 -4.95 -24.83 -9.37
N ILE A 78 -4.89 -25.87 -8.53
CA ILE A 78 -5.90 -26.95 -8.51
C ILE A 78 -7.23 -26.46 -7.90
N SER A 79 -7.17 -25.76 -6.76
CA SER A 79 -8.40 -25.33 -6.05
C SER A 79 -9.16 -24.22 -6.77
N THR A 80 -8.51 -23.47 -7.65
CA THR A 80 -9.14 -22.41 -8.46
C THR A 80 -9.43 -22.86 -9.90
N ALA A 81 -9.15 -24.11 -10.22
CA ALA A 81 -9.37 -24.65 -11.56
C ALA A 81 -10.86 -24.67 -11.92
N GLY A 82 -11.14 -24.39 -13.18
CA GLY A 82 -12.45 -24.68 -13.77
C GLY A 82 -12.64 -26.17 -14.02
N THR A 83 -13.67 -26.53 -14.79
CA THR A 83 -13.95 -27.93 -15.13
C THR A 83 -13.80 -28.16 -16.63
N ALA A 84 -12.98 -29.15 -17.01
CA ALA A 84 -12.96 -29.71 -18.36
C ALA A 84 -13.65 -31.08 -18.38
N ARG A 85 -14.36 -31.39 -19.45
CA ARG A 85 -15.03 -32.66 -19.63
C ARG A 85 -14.40 -33.45 -20.80
N SER A 86 -13.99 -34.69 -20.55
CA SER A 86 -13.60 -35.59 -21.60
C SER A 86 -14.81 -36.13 -22.34
N THR A 87 -14.72 -36.18 -23.68
CA THR A 87 -15.73 -36.74 -24.53
C THR A 87 -15.24 -38.00 -25.26
N CYS A 88 -14.03 -38.47 -24.92
CA CYS A 88 -13.36 -39.53 -25.66
C CYS A 88 -13.88 -40.97 -25.45
N GLN A 89 -14.80 -41.17 -24.47
CA GLN A 89 -15.45 -42.47 -24.27
C GLN A 89 -16.95 -42.26 -24.11
N GLU A 90 -17.73 -42.96 -24.90
CA GLU A 90 -19.20 -42.79 -24.98
C GLU A 90 -19.94 -42.99 -23.64
N ASP A 91 -19.35 -43.68 -22.64
CA ASP A 91 -19.97 -44.04 -21.40
C ASP A 91 -19.37 -43.45 -20.10
N LYS A 92 -18.25 -42.68 -20.18
CA LYS A 92 -17.65 -42.08 -19.00
C LYS A 92 -17.30 -40.62 -19.28
N ARG A 93 -18.15 -39.71 -18.86
CA ARG A 93 -17.84 -38.29 -18.75
C ARG A 93 -16.96 -38.08 -17.54
N GLU A 94 -15.66 -38.10 -17.72
CA GLU A 94 -14.74 -37.73 -16.66
C GLU A 94 -14.55 -36.21 -16.66
N GLU A 95 -14.65 -35.62 -15.49
CA GLU A 95 -14.38 -34.20 -15.26
C GLU A 95 -12.97 -34.05 -14.70
N TYR A 96 -12.23 -33.07 -15.23
CA TYR A 96 -10.87 -32.77 -14.82
C TYR A 96 -10.74 -31.29 -14.44
N PRO A 97 -9.90 -30.94 -13.42
CA PRO A 97 -9.60 -29.57 -13.11
C PRO A 97 -8.94 -28.87 -14.32
N MET A 98 -9.55 -27.82 -14.86
CA MET A 98 -9.03 -27.03 -15.97
C MET A 98 -8.33 -25.79 -15.44
N LEU A 99 -7.09 -25.57 -15.84
CA LEU A 99 -6.30 -24.40 -15.50
C LEU A 99 -7.09 -23.10 -15.67
N ASN A 100 -7.16 -22.30 -14.62
CA ASN A 100 -7.77 -20.98 -14.58
C ASN A 100 -6.82 -19.99 -13.88
N LEU A 101 -5.86 -19.48 -14.64
CA LEU A 101 -4.85 -18.57 -14.11
C LEU A 101 -5.48 -17.30 -13.52
N LYS A 102 -6.57 -16.78 -14.12
CA LYS A 102 -7.25 -15.60 -13.61
C LYS A 102 -7.74 -15.82 -12.18
N ALA A 103 -8.50 -16.89 -11.95
CA ALA A 103 -9.02 -17.21 -10.61
C ALA A 103 -7.88 -17.52 -9.61
N ALA A 104 -6.78 -18.12 -10.08
CA ALA A 104 -5.60 -18.36 -9.24
C ALA A 104 -4.93 -17.05 -8.83
N LEU A 105 -4.78 -16.09 -9.73
CA LEU A 105 -4.25 -14.76 -9.45
C LEU A 105 -5.16 -13.98 -8.51
N GLU A 106 -6.48 -13.99 -8.74
CA GLU A 106 -7.45 -13.34 -7.87
C GLU A 106 -7.41 -13.89 -6.43
N LYS A 107 -7.13 -15.21 -6.27
CA LYS A 107 -7.00 -15.84 -4.96
C LYS A 107 -5.74 -15.41 -4.20
N VAL A 108 -4.61 -15.22 -4.89
CA VAL A 108 -3.32 -14.88 -4.25
C VAL A 108 -3.01 -13.38 -4.31
N ALA A 109 -3.71 -12.62 -5.15
CA ALA A 109 -3.54 -11.18 -5.19
C ALA A 109 -3.88 -10.62 -3.82
N LYS A 110 -2.90 -10.03 -3.15
CA LYS A 110 -3.16 -9.20 -1.99
C LYS A 110 -4.06 -8.07 -2.48
N LYS A 111 -5.23 -7.94 -1.88
CA LYS A 111 -6.06 -6.78 -2.12
C LYS A 111 -5.30 -5.56 -1.61
N ASP A 112 -5.41 -4.46 -2.32
CA ASP A 112 -4.85 -3.20 -1.86
C ASP A 112 -5.63 -2.73 -0.62
N ALA A 113 -4.96 -2.17 0.36
CA ALA A 113 -5.63 -1.51 1.46
C ALA A 113 -6.34 -0.25 0.93
N THR A 114 -7.54 -0.02 1.44
CA THR A 114 -8.39 1.12 1.06
C THR A 114 -8.61 2.10 2.21
N HIS A 115 -8.36 1.65 3.44
CA HIS A 115 -8.42 2.46 4.63
C HIS A 115 -7.45 1.92 5.69
N VAL A 116 -7.22 2.73 6.72
CA VAL A 116 -6.23 2.45 7.76
C VAL A 116 -6.84 2.71 9.13
N ILE A 117 -6.46 1.92 10.10
CA ILE A 117 -6.78 2.14 11.52
C ILE A 117 -5.48 2.28 12.28
N LEU A 118 -5.34 3.35 13.06
CA LEU A 118 -4.26 3.52 14.01
C LEU A 118 -4.80 3.34 15.44
N GLU A 119 -4.24 2.40 16.17
CA GLU A 119 -4.56 2.17 17.57
C GLU A 119 -3.32 2.33 18.43
N THR A 120 -3.42 3.14 19.49
CA THR A 120 -2.34 3.31 20.47
C THR A 120 -2.53 2.34 21.64
N PHE A 121 -1.45 1.67 22.01
CA PHE A 121 -1.39 0.74 23.13
C PHE A 121 -0.37 1.20 24.17
N TYR A 122 -0.61 0.82 25.41
CA TYR A 122 0.27 1.15 26.54
C TYR A 122 0.77 -0.15 27.16
N ASN A 123 2.07 -0.20 27.48
CA ASN A 123 2.74 -1.35 28.07
C ASN A 123 2.37 -2.67 27.36
N ASN A 124 1.77 -3.60 28.04
CA ASN A 124 1.49 -4.97 27.59
C ASN A 124 0.24 -5.07 26.69
N GLY A 125 -0.05 -4.09 25.87
CA GLY A 125 -1.22 -4.04 24.97
C GLY A 125 -2.48 -3.46 25.60
N GLU A 126 -2.39 -2.90 26.82
CA GLU A 126 -3.48 -2.19 27.47
C GLU A 126 -3.57 -0.75 26.93
N LYS A 127 -4.80 -0.24 26.79
CA LYS A 127 -5.06 1.15 26.35
C LYS A 127 -5.17 2.08 27.57
N THR A 128 -4.25 1.96 28.52
CA THR A 128 -4.21 2.79 29.75
C THR A 128 -2.78 3.15 30.09
N HIS A 129 -2.58 4.35 30.60
CA HIS A 129 -1.26 4.82 31.06
C HIS A 129 -1.39 5.72 32.30
N ASP A 130 -0.32 5.79 33.08
CA ASP A 130 -0.19 6.72 34.21
C ASP A 130 0.79 7.84 33.85
N LEU A 131 0.25 9.01 33.52
CA LEU A 131 1.03 10.21 33.15
C LEU A 131 1.82 10.80 34.33
N PHE A 132 1.47 10.46 35.56
CA PHE A 132 2.13 10.98 36.76
C PHE A 132 3.25 10.09 37.28
N ALA A 133 3.48 8.94 36.65
CA ALA A 133 4.62 8.10 36.98
C ALA A 133 5.95 8.82 36.67
N SER A 134 7.01 8.49 37.44
CA SER A 134 8.37 8.95 37.09
C SER A 134 8.78 8.39 35.73
N GLU A 135 9.74 9.04 35.04
CA GLU A 135 10.21 8.60 33.71
C GLU A 135 10.60 7.11 33.68
N GLU A 136 11.24 6.61 34.78
CA GLU A 136 11.64 5.20 34.91
C GLU A 136 10.44 4.24 35.06
N ASN A 137 9.31 4.75 35.57
CA ASN A 137 8.11 3.97 35.84
C ASN A 137 6.94 4.35 34.93
N ARG A 138 7.15 5.28 33.98
CA ARG A 138 6.14 5.68 33.03
C ARG A 138 5.86 4.55 32.06
N ASP A 139 4.58 4.35 31.78
CA ASP A 139 4.16 3.40 30.77
C ASP A 139 4.82 3.70 29.42
N GLN A 140 5.08 2.66 28.66
CA GLN A 140 5.54 2.79 27.29
C GLN A 140 4.33 2.72 26.36
N GLU A 141 4.27 3.59 25.38
CA GLU A 141 3.24 3.56 24.35
C GLU A 141 3.82 3.18 22.97
N TYR A 142 2.99 2.56 22.16
CA TYR A 142 3.27 2.27 20.76
C TYR A 142 1.96 2.25 19.99
N ALA A 143 2.04 2.43 18.68
CA ALA A 143 0.88 2.29 17.81
C ALA A 143 0.96 1.03 16.97
N VAL A 144 -0.20 0.45 16.70
CA VAL A 144 -0.40 -0.54 15.65
C VAL A 144 -1.23 0.10 14.55
N ILE A 145 -0.66 0.18 13.37
CA ILE A 145 -1.27 0.80 12.20
C ILE A 145 -1.62 -0.33 11.23
N THR A 146 -2.90 -0.50 10.94
CA THR A 146 -3.41 -1.63 10.15
C THR A 146 -4.09 -1.12 8.90
N GLY A 147 -3.57 -1.50 7.73
CA GLY A 147 -4.23 -1.27 6.45
C GLY A 147 -5.20 -2.40 6.12
N LEU A 148 -6.44 -2.05 5.81
CA LEU A 148 -7.55 -2.96 5.57
C LEU A 148 -8.07 -2.82 4.14
N ASP A 149 -8.49 -3.95 3.53
CA ASP A 149 -9.18 -3.94 2.25
C ASP A 149 -10.67 -3.58 2.41
N GLN A 150 -11.43 -3.55 1.31
CA GLN A 150 -12.87 -3.23 1.31
C GLN A 150 -13.73 -4.23 2.09
N ASP A 151 -13.20 -5.43 2.35
CA ASP A 151 -13.88 -6.51 3.08
C ASP A 151 -13.36 -6.63 4.53
N GLU A 152 -12.68 -5.61 5.05
CA GLU A 152 -12.10 -5.53 6.41
C GLU A 152 -10.99 -6.57 6.68
N ASN A 153 -10.37 -7.14 5.64
CA ASN A 153 -9.24 -8.04 5.84
C ASN A 153 -7.95 -7.23 5.96
N VAL A 154 -7.08 -7.68 6.88
CA VAL A 154 -5.77 -7.08 7.07
C VAL A 154 -4.89 -7.31 5.84
N VAL A 155 -4.41 -6.24 5.23
CA VAL A 155 -3.48 -6.24 4.09
C VAL A 155 -2.05 -6.09 4.59
N TRP A 156 -1.82 -5.13 5.51
CA TRP A 156 -0.52 -4.87 6.12
C TRP A 156 -0.67 -4.33 7.53
N THR A 157 0.39 -4.43 8.31
CA THR A 157 0.47 -3.90 9.67
C THR A 157 1.84 -3.29 9.90
N ILE A 158 1.88 -2.13 10.57
CA ILE A 158 3.07 -1.46 11.05
C ILE A 158 2.92 -1.35 12.57
N GLU A 159 3.94 -1.73 13.33
CA GLU A 159 4.05 -1.47 14.76
C GLU A 159 5.17 -0.45 14.98
N THR A 160 4.87 0.66 15.66
CA THR A 160 5.87 1.67 15.98
C THR A 160 6.78 1.22 17.11
N GLU A 161 7.93 1.84 17.24
CA GLU A 161 8.78 1.63 18.42
C GLU A 161 8.07 2.09 19.69
N LYS A 162 8.43 1.45 20.82
CA LYS A 162 7.90 1.84 22.13
C LYS A 162 8.58 3.11 22.61
N SER A 163 7.80 4.08 23.01
CA SER A 163 8.26 5.34 23.60
C SER A 163 7.61 5.59 24.95
N PRO A 164 8.21 6.38 25.85
CA PRO A 164 7.56 6.75 27.10
C PRO A 164 6.24 7.47 26.82
N ALA A 165 5.16 7.03 27.47
CA ALA A 165 3.86 7.67 27.37
C ALA A 165 3.95 9.13 27.82
N ALA A 166 3.33 10.03 27.07
CA ALA A 166 3.32 11.47 27.31
C ALA A 166 1.89 12.00 27.49
N GLU A 167 1.78 13.23 27.96
CA GLU A 167 0.48 13.91 28.11
C GLU A 167 -0.25 14.02 26.75
N ILE A 168 0.53 14.17 25.68
CA ILE A 168 0.06 14.07 24.29
C ILE A 168 0.70 12.83 23.68
N THR A 169 -0.09 11.99 23.03
CA THR A 169 0.38 10.70 22.53
C THR A 169 1.57 10.87 21.59
N ALA A 170 2.53 9.92 21.67
CA ALA A 170 3.64 9.90 20.73
C ALA A 170 3.21 9.55 19.29
N ASN A 171 1.98 9.07 19.11
CA ASN A 171 1.45 8.59 17.85
C ASN A 171 0.24 9.43 17.43
N THR A 172 0.27 10.02 16.26
CA THR A 172 -0.81 10.83 15.71
C THR A 172 -1.17 10.36 14.32
N GLU A 173 -2.46 10.10 14.10
CA GLU A 173 -2.99 9.90 12.78
C GLU A 173 -3.07 11.25 12.06
N ILE A 174 -2.48 11.35 10.87
CA ILE A 174 -2.54 12.53 10.02
C ILE A 174 -3.64 12.35 8.97
N GLY A 175 -3.69 11.19 8.32
CA GLY A 175 -4.75 10.86 7.37
C GLY A 175 -4.27 10.34 6.04
N ILE A 176 -5.19 10.26 5.09
CA ILE A 176 -4.94 9.76 3.74
C ILE A 176 -4.98 10.92 2.75
N TYR A 177 -3.95 11.00 1.90
CA TYR A 177 -3.95 11.84 0.71
C TYR A 177 -3.56 11.00 -0.51
N GLU A 178 -4.45 10.91 -1.49
CA GLU A 178 -4.31 10.05 -2.69
C GLU A 178 -4.03 8.57 -2.33
N ASP A 179 -2.87 8.05 -2.72
CA ASP A 179 -2.43 6.68 -2.50
C ASP A 179 -1.50 6.52 -1.29
N ARG A 180 -1.46 7.50 -0.39
CA ARG A 180 -0.56 7.56 0.77
C ARG A 180 -1.34 7.72 2.06
N TYR A 181 -0.87 7.04 3.09
CA TYR A 181 -1.26 7.25 4.46
C TYR A 181 -0.14 7.93 5.23
N TYR A 182 -0.49 8.92 6.03
CA TYR A 182 0.43 9.72 6.81
C TYR A 182 0.14 9.56 8.30
N TYR A 183 1.19 9.42 9.08
CA TYR A 183 1.12 9.41 10.55
C TYR A 183 2.39 10.03 11.13
N ALA A 184 2.34 10.43 12.41
CA ALA A 184 3.52 10.83 13.14
C ALA A 184 3.78 9.88 14.31
N HIS A 185 5.06 9.57 14.55
CA HIS A 185 5.53 8.84 15.71
C HIS A 185 6.70 9.59 16.33
N CYS A 186 6.56 9.96 17.62
CA CYS A 186 7.53 10.81 18.34
C CYS A 186 7.89 12.09 17.58
N GLY A 187 6.90 12.67 16.90
CA GLY A 187 7.06 13.89 16.09
C GLY A 187 7.71 13.67 14.72
N VAL A 188 8.20 12.51 14.40
CA VAL A 188 8.66 12.17 13.04
C VAL A 188 7.44 11.82 12.19
N ILE A 189 7.30 12.51 11.06
CA ILE A 189 6.20 12.29 10.13
C ILE A 189 6.61 11.21 9.15
N TYR A 190 5.73 10.23 8.94
CA TYR A 190 5.90 9.13 8.00
C TYR A 190 4.83 9.20 6.90
N ALA A 191 5.25 8.97 5.67
CA ALA A 191 4.36 8.69 4.55
C ALA A 191 4.56 7.24 4.09
N VAL A 192 3.50 6.46 4.11
CA VAL A 192 3.51 5.08 3.63
C VAL A 192 2.52 4.92 2.49
N ARG A 193 2.80 4.02 1.57
CA ARG A 193 1.88 3.74 0.48
C ARG A 193 0.65 2.99 1.00
N LEU A 194 -0.53 3.53 0.75
CA LEU A 194 -1.79 3.03 1.29
C LEU A 194 -2.00 1.54 0.99
N ARG A 195 -1.78 1.11 -0.24
CA ARG A 195 -2.09 -0.25 -0.70
C ARG A 195 -1.31 -1.36 0.00
N ASP A 196 -0.06 -1.12 0.42
CA ASP A 196 0.85 -2.17 0.91
C ASP A 196 1.69 -1.77 2.14
N GLY A 197 1.47 -0.59 2.72
CA GLY A 197 2.16 -0.11 3.92
C GLY A 197 3.65 0.18 3.74
N LYS A 198 4.17 0.16 2.52
CA LYS A 198 5.59 0.45 2.29
C LYS A 198 5.88 1.92 2.52
N GLU A 199 6.89 2.17 3.34
CA GLU A 199 7.39 3.51 3.55
C GLU A 199 7.84 4.15 2.24
N ILE A 200 7.41 5.40 2.03
CA ILE A 200 7.80 6.25 0.91
C ILE A 200 8.90 7.19 1.39
N TRP A 201 8.66 7.86 2.53
CA TRP A 201 9.61 8.72 3.20
C TRP A 201 9.23 8.93 4.68
N HIS A 202 10.15 9.44 5.47
CA HIS A 202 9.91 10.03 6.77
C HIS A 202 10.69 11.33 6.93
N SER A 203 10.23 12.25 7.81
CA SER A 203 10.93 13.50 8.06
C SER A 203 12.27 13.27 8.75
N ALA A 204 13.25 14.12 8.45
CA ALA A 204 14.62 14.00 9.00
C ALA A 204 14.69 14.34 10.50
N SER A 205 13.74 15.14 10.99
CA SER A 205 13.69 15.63 12.37
C SER A 205 12.30 15.39 12.97
N SER A 206 12.22 15.49 14.31
CA SER A 206 10.97 15.51 15.03
C SER A 206 10.35 16.92 14.96
N HIS A 207 9.05 16.97 14.70
CA HIS A 207 8.25 18.20 14.63
C HIS A 207 7.32 18.37 15.82
N GLY A 208 7.62 17.72 16.95
CA GLY A 208 6.77 17.75 18.15
C GLY A 208 5.51 16.90 18.03
N SER A 209 4.57 17.07 18.93
CA SER A 209 3.29 16.35 18.89
C SER A 209 2.32 17.07 17.98
N MET A 210 1.95 16.45 16.86
CA MET A 210 1.01 17.01 15.89
C MET A 210 -0.34 17.31 16.55
N THR A 211 -0.82 18.52 16.42
CA THR A 211 -2.10 18.99 16.98
C THR A 211 -3.11 19.36 15.91
N GLY A 212 -2.66 19.76 14.73
CA GLY A 212 -3.48 20.06 13.58
C GLY A 212 -2.74 19.79 12.28
N THR A 213 -3.46 19.28 11.29
CA THR A 213 -2.92 18.97 9.95
C THR A 213 -3.97 19.22 8.89
N ASP A 214 -3.52 19.64 7.70
CA ASP A 214 -4.35 19.75 6.51
C ASP A 214 -3.51 19.56 5.24
N PHE A 215 -4.14 19.21 4.13
CA PHE A 215 -3.46 18.99 2.85
C PHE A 215 -3.83 20.04 1.82
N GLY A 216 -2.83 20.55 1.14
CA GLY A 216 -3.03 21.28 -0.12
C GLY A 216 -3.33 20.34 -1.29
N PRO A 217 -3.89 20.87 -2.39
CA PRO A 217 -4.28 20.08 -3.56
C PRO A 217 -3.08 19.49 -4.33
N ASP A 218 -1.87 19.90 -4.03
CA ASP A 218 -0.62 19.37 -4.58
C ASP A 218 0.02 18.30 -3.69
N GLY A 219 -0.63 17.97 -2.56
CA GLY A 219 -0.15 17.01 -1.57
C GLY A 219 0.83 17.59 -0.54
N THR A 220 0.98 18.91 -0.50
CA THR A 220 1.70 19.56 0.60
C THR A 220 0.94 19.36 1.90
N LEU A 221 1.60 18.81 2.90
CA LEU A 221 1.10 18.67 4.26
C LEU A 221 1.45 19.94 5.04
N TYR A 222 0.44 20.64 5.51
CA TYR A 222 0.53 21.72 6.48
C TYR A 222 0.24 21.17 7.87
N TYR A 223 1.01 21.59 8.86
CA TYR A 223 0.87 21.07 10.22
C TYR A 223 1.18 22.12 11.28
N CYS A 224 0.65 21.91 12.47
CA CYS A 224 1.06 22.56 13.69
C CYS A 224 1.25 21.54 14.81
N SER A 225 1.97 21.89 15.85
CA SER A 225 2.30 20.94 16.90
C SER A 225 2.42 21.56 18.27
N PHE A 226 2.31 20.70 19.28
CA PHE A 226 2.63 21.00 20.67
C PHE A 226 4.07 20.55 20.95
N TYR A 227 4.86 21.35 21.61
CA TYR A 227 6.32 21.15 21.80
C TYR A 227 7.13 21.08 20.51
N GLY A 228 6.67 21.72 19.46
CA GLY A 228 7.33 21.84 18.16
C GLY A 228 6.89 23.13 17.47
N PRO A 229 7.05 23.20 16.14
CA PRO A 229 6.70 24.41 15.40
C PRO A 229 5.20 24.73 15.47
N ASP A 230 4.90 26.02 15.61
CA ASP A 230 3.54 26.53 15.52
C ASP A 230 2.95 26.36 14.11
N PHE A 231 3.81 26.27 13.10
CA PHE A 231 3.40 25.97 11.74
C PHE A 231 4.55 25.36 10.95
N GLY A 232 4.24 24.36 10.13
CA GLY A 232 5.17 23.77 9.16
C GLY A 232 4.49 23.33 7.89
N ALA A 233 5.29 23.17 6.85
CA ALA A 233 4.87 22.67 5.54
C ALA A 233 5.91 21.71 4.97
N ILE A 234 5.46 20.51 4.57
CA ILE A 234 6.27 19.46 3.94
C ILE A 234 5.60 19.08 2.63
N ASP A 235 6.37 19.02 1.54
CA ASP A 235 5.83 18.60 0.26
C ASP A 235 5.55 17.08 0.22
N LYS A 236 4.86 16.64 -0.81
CA LYS A 236 4.51 15.22 -1.00
C LYS A 236 5.73 14.28 -1.07
N ASP A 237 6.92 14.79 -1.34
CA ASP A 237 8.16 14.02 -1.47
C ASP A 237 9.01 14.04 -0.18
N GLY A 238 8.49 14.69 0.88
CA GLY A 238 9.10 14.74 2.21
C GLY A 238 10.10 15.88 2.39
N ASN A 239 10.13 16.85 1.48
CA ASN A 239 10.99 18.03 1.63
C ASN A 239 10.30 19.08 2.50
N GLU A 240 10.99 19.53 3.55
CA GLU A 240 10.53 20.66 4.35
C GLU A 240 10.56 21.93 3.49
N LEU A 241 9.40 22.57 3.36
CA LEU A 241 9.26 23.80 2.59
C LEU A 241 9.42 25.03 3.48
N TYR A 242 8.84 24.97 4.66
CA TYR A 242 8.81 26.09 5.59
C TYR A 242 8.46 25.62 7.00
N GLU A 243 9.00 26.34 8.01
CA GLU A 243 8.69 26.09 9.41
C GLU A 243 8.76 27.41 10.20
N VAL A 244 7.82 27.61 11.12
CA VAL A 244 7.81 28.68 12.09
C VAL A 244 7.80 28.06 13.47
N GLU A 245 8.91 28.22 14.19
CA GLU A 245 9.07 27.67 15.54
C GLU A 245 8.01 28.26 16.50
N SER A 246 7.78 29.57 16.43
CA SER A 246 6.74 30.20 17.19
C SER A 246 6.26 31.52 16.59
N PHE A 247 4.95 31.71 16.53
CA PHE A 247 4.36 33.00 16.13
C PHE A 247 4.41 34.04 17.28
N TYR A 248 4.41 33.58 18.52
CA TYR A 248 4.44 34.44 19.72
C TYR A 248 5.53 33.98 20.70
N PRO A 249 6.28 34.91 21.33
CA PRO A 249 7.19 34.54 22.40
C PRO A 249 6.38 34.19 23.68
N GLY A 250 6.46 32.92 24.11
CA GLY A 250 5.80 32.45 25.32
C GLY A 250 5.30 31.01 25.22
N TYR A 251 4.40 30.63 26.14
CA TYR A 251 3.80 29.31 26.17
C TYR A 251 2.43 29.35 25.48
N TYR A 252 2.46 29.54 24.16
CA TYR A 252 1.27 29.50 23.31
C TYR A 252 1.44 28.34 22.36
N TRP A 253 0.35 27.74 21.91
CA TRP A 253 0.41 26.59 21.00
C TRP A 253 -0.65 26.69 19.92
N ALA A 254 -0.28 26.25 18.73
CA ALA A 254 -1.18 26.05 17.63
C ALA A 254 -1.88 24.68 17.77
N TYR A 255 -3.15 24.60 17.42
CA TYR A 255 -3.94 23.38 17.58
C TYR A 255 -4.77 22.99 16.36
N GLU A 256 -4.88 23.85 15.36
CA GLU A 256 -5.65 23.61 14.16
C GLU A 256 -5.03 24.34 12.96
N VAL A 257 -5.06 23.70 11.80
CA VAL A 257 -4.54 24.22 10.53
C VAL A 257 -5.59 24.02 9.46
N HIS A 258 -5.87 25.07 8.67
CA HIS A 258 -6.80 25.03 7.55
C HIS A 258 -6.21 25.62 6.27
N TYR A 259 -6.18 24.83 5.20
CA TYR A 259 -5.78 25.28 3.88
C TYR A 259 -6.94 26.02 3.21
N GLU A 260 -6.70 27.26 2.77
CA GLU A 260 -7.71 28.17 2.19
C GLU A 260 -7.29 28.67 0.78
N GLY A 261 -6.54 27.83 0.04
CA GLY A 261 -6.15 28.11 -1.34
C GLY A 261 -4.85 28.89 -1.48
N ASP A 262 -4.81 30.18 -1.25
CA ASP A 262 -3.61 31.02 -1.34
C ASP A 262 -2.95 31.26 0.03
N HIS A 263 -3.55 30.78 1.11
CA HIS A 263 -3.05 30.88 2.47
C HIS A 263 -3.45 29.67 3.32
N VAL A 264 -2.86 29.61 4.50
CA VAL A 264 -3.24 28.66 5.56
C VAL A 264 -3.58 29.45 6.81
N ASP A 265 -4.73 29.18 7.41
CA ASP A 265 -5.13 29.74 8.69
C ASP A 265 -4.73 28.76 9.81
N VAL A 266 -4.00 29.28 10.81
CA VAL A 266 -3.53 28.54 11.98
C VAL A 266 -4.22 29.09 13.22
N LYS A 267 -4.94 28.23 13.94
CA LYS A 267 -5.58 28.63 15.20
C LYS A 267 -4.64 28.37 16.38
N MET A 268 -4.59 29.34 17.27
CA MET A 268 -3.74 29.31 18.45
C MET A 268 -4.57 29.54 19.72
N ASP A 269 -4.19 28.84 20.79
CA ASP A 269 -4.73 29.02 22.13
C ASP A 269 -3.67 29.61 23.06
N GLY A 270 -4.14 30.25 24.14
CA GLY A 270 -3.27 30.82 25.16
C GLY A 270 -2.49 32.05 24.73
N THR A 271 -2.92 32.77 23.70
CA THR A 271 -2.27 34.01 23.23
C THR A 271 -2.31 35.13 24.24
N PRO A 272 -1.52 36.23 24.07
CA PRO A 272 -1.52 37.37 25.04
C PRO A 272 -2.89 38.01 25.25
N SER A 273 -3.80 37.92 24.25
CA SER A 273 -5.17 38.41 24.38
C SER A 273 -6.04 37.56 25.32
N GLY A 274 -5.68 36.27 25.50
CA GLY A 274 -6.48 35.28 26.19
C GLY A 274 -7.69 34.80 25.43
N GLU A 275 -7.80 35.16 24.16
CA GLU A 275 -8.82 34.72 23.19
C GLU A 275 -8.23 33.85 22.13
N GLU A 276 -9.08 33.09 21.42
CA GLU A 276 -8.64 32.30 20.24
C GLU A 276 -8.10 33.27 19.18
N THR A 277 -6.90 32.98 18.70
CA THR A 277 -6.22 33.80 17.71
C THR A 277 -6.03 33.02 16.43
N VAL A 278 -6.31 33.64 15.28
CA VAL A 278 -6.07 33.07 13.97
C VAL A 278 -4.91 33.78 13.30
N ILE A 279 -3.89 33.04 12.96
CA ILE A 279 -2.73 33.48 12.20
C ILE A 279 -2.90 33.03 10.75
N ARG A 280 -2.86 33.97 9.84
CA ARG A 280 -2.87 33.69 8.40
C ARG A 280 -1.47 33.67 7.85
N VAL A 281 -1.08 32.54 7.25
CA VAL A 281 0.21 32.35 6.57
C VAL A 281 -0.02 32.36 5.07
N SER A 282 0.57 33.33 4.37
CA SER A 282 0.54 33.40 2.89
C SER A 282 1.38 32.29 2.27
N LEU A 283 0.87 31.56 1.27
CA LEU A 283 1.61 30.52 0.57
C LEU A 283 2.53 31.04 -0.53
N SER A 284 2.46 32.33 -0.86
CA SER A 284 3.31 32.95 -1.89
C SER A 284 4.72 33.30 -1.37
N ASP A 285 4.85 33.64 -0.10
CA ASP A 285 6.09 34.14 0.51
C ASP A 285 6.27 33.73 1.98
N TYR A 286 5.32 32.96 2.54
CA TYR A 286 5.24 32.52 3.92
C TYR A 286 5.23 33.68 4.95
N SER A 287 4.88 34.89 4.52
CA SER A 287 4.59 35.97 5.47
C SER A 287 3.30 35.66 6.25
N TYR A 288 3.24 36.11 7.49
CA TYR A 288 2.07 35.86 8.32
C TYR A 288 1.56 37.11 9.05
N SER A 289 0.28 37.10 9.39
CA SER A 289 -0.39 38.17 10.10
C SER A 289 -1.53 37.63 10.97
N VAL A 290 -1.82 38.31 12.05
CA VAL A 290 -3.02 38.06 12.84
C VAL A 290 -4.23 38.55 12.08
N VAL A 291 -5.25 37.71 11.92
CA VAL A 291 -6.50 38.04 11.23
C VAL A 291 -7.72 38.03 12.15
N GLN A 292 -7.60 37.37 13.33
CA GLN A 292 -8.60 37.34 14.36
C GLN A 292 -7.92 37.23 15.74
N GLU A 293 -8.32 38.05 16.69
CA GLU A 293 -7.95 38.01 18.11
C GLU A 293 -9.20 37.90 18.96
#